data_adf4ed62feeea34ae5d6f608f4702f08
#
_entry.id   adf4ed62feeea34ae5d6f608f4702f08
#
_cell.length_a   1.000
_cell.length_b   1.000
_cell.length_c   1.000
_cell.angle_alpha   90.00
_cell.angle_beta   90.00
_cell.angle_gamma   90.00
#
_symmetry.space_group_name_H-M   'P 1'
#
loop_
_entity.id
_entity.type
_entity.pdbx_description
1 polymer ?
#
loop_
_entity_poly.entity_id
_entity_poly.type
_entity_poly.pdbx_seq_one_letter_code
_entity_poly.pdbx_strand_id
1 'polypeptide(L)' 'MDNIEHRIEELEMKLAFQDGTIEELNQQLIKLNDVVAIQQEQLRLLLNKLQSAEPSNMASQADETPPPHF' A
#
# COMPACT_ATOMS: atom_id res chain seq x y z
N MET A 1 32.87 -36.14 -12.52
CA MET A 1 31.68 -36.75 -11.98
C MET A 1 31.27 -36.06 -10.70
N ASP A 2 32.11 -36.17 -9.68
CA ASP A 2 31.83 -35.57 -8.40
C ASP A 2 31.63 -34.07 -8.52
N ASN A 3 32.40 -33.44 -9.42
CA ASN A 3 32.26 -32.00 -9.61
C ASN A 3 30.88 -31.61 -10.09
N ILE A 4 30.33 -32.39 -11.00
CA ILE A 4 29.03 -32.11 -11.56
C ILE A 4 27.94 -32.29 -10.50
N GLU A 5 28.06 -33.40 -9.74
CA GLU A 5 27.09 -33.64 -8.68
C GLU A 5 27.14 -32.56 -7.63
N HIS A 6 28.35 -32.15 -7.27
CA HIS A 6 28.51 -31.09 -6.28
C HIS A 6 27.94 -29.77 -6.78
N ARG A 7 28.13 -29.47 -8.05
CA ARG A 7 27.60 -28.23 -8.64
C ARG A 7 26.09 -28.25 -8.70
N ILE A 8 25.51 -29.41 -8.99
CA ILE A 8 24.08 -29.56 -9.00
C ILE A 8 23.51 -29.32 -7.60
N GLU A 9 24.16 -29.90 -6.59
CA GLU A 9 23.72 -29.69 -5.21
C GLU A 9 23.76 -28.24 -4.82
N GLU A 10 24.84 -27.55 -5.20
CA GLU A 10 24.94 -26.12 -4.90
C GLU A 10 23.87 -25.34 -5.59
N LEU A 11 23.58 -25.64 -6.84
CA LEU A 11 22.54 -24.95 -7.59
C LEU A 11 21.17 -25.22 -6.98
N GLU A 12 20.92 -26.45 -6.57
CA GLU A 12 19.66 -26.78 -5.93
C GLU A 12 19.48 -26.02 -4.63
N MET A 13 20.54 -25.87 -3.87
CA MET A 13 20.48 -25.11 -2.64
C MET A 13 20.20 -23.63 -2.91
N LYS A 14 20.83 -23.09 -3.94
CA LYS A 14 20.59 -21.70 -4.31
C LYS A 14 19.17 -21.50 -4.78
N LEU A 15 18.63 -22.45 -5.54
CA LEU A 15 17.25 -22.38 -5.99
C LEU A 15 16.28 -22.39 -4.81
N ALA A 16 16.53 -23.29 -3.87
CA ALA A 16 15.67 -23.37 -2.69
C ALA A 16 15.71 -22.05 -1.92
N PHE A 17 16.89 -21.47 -1.78
CA PHE A 17 17.03 -20.20 -1.09
C PHE A 17 16.27 -19.10 -1.83
N GLN A 18 16.41 -19.07 -3.15
CA GLN A 18 15.70 -18.07 -3.96
C GLN A 18 14.20 -18.24 -3.88
N ASP A 19 13.73 -19.48 -3.89
CA ASP A 19 12.30 -19.73 -3.74
C ASP A 19 11.77 -19.15 -2.44
N GLY A 20 12.51 -19.37 -1.35
CA GLY A 20 12.13 -18.81 -0.07
C GLY A 20 12.10 -17.30 -0.07
N THR A 21 13.11 -16.70 -0.72
CA THR A 21 13.17 -15.24 -0.81
C THR A 21 12.00 -14.70 -1.61
N ILE A 22 11.68 -15.34 -2.72
CA ILE A 22 10.54 -14.90 -3.54
C ILE A 22 9.25 -15.01 -2.75
N GLU A 23 9.11 -16.08 -2.00
CA GLU A 23 7.92 -16.26 -1.18
C GLU A 23 7.78 -15.13 -0.17
N GLU A 24 8.87 -14.79 0.50
CA GLU A 24 8.85 -13.70 1.46
C GLU A 24 8.53 -12.37 0.81
N LEU A 25 9.13 -12.13 -0.36
CA LEU A 25 8.87 -10.88 -1.07
C LEU A 25 7.42 -10.80 -1.51
N ASN A 26 6.84 -11.91 -1.94
CA ASN A 26 5.44 -11.94 -2.32
C ASN A 26 4.55 -11.58 -1.14
N GLN A 27 4.84 -12.13 0.04
CA GLN A 27 4.07 -11.81 1.22
C GLN A 27 4.18 -10.34 1.60
N GLN A 28 5.38 -9.78 1.47
CA GLN A 28 5.58 -8.37 1.74
C GLN A 28 4.83 -7.50 0.74
N LEU A 29 4.81 -7.91 -0.53
CA LEU A 29 4.07 -7.17 -1.54
C LEU A 29 2.57 -7.15 -1.24
N ILE A 30 2.04 -8.29 -0.80
CA ILE A 30 0.63 -8.36 -0.44
C ILE A 30 0.34 -7.39 0.70
N LYS A 31 1.19 -7.36 1.72
CA LYS A 31 1.01 -6.44 2.84
C LYS A 31 1.10 -4.99 2.40
N LEU A 32 2.07 -4.68 1.54
CA LEU A 32 2.21 -3.32 1.04
C LEU A 32 1.01 -2.89 0.22
N ASN A 33 0.48 -3.80 -0.60
CA ASN A 33 -0.71 -3.50 -1.36
C ASN A 33 -1.88 -3.19 -0.45
N ASP A 34 -2.02 -3.93 0.65
CA ASP A 34 -3.07 -3.65 1.62
C ASP A 34 -2.90 -2.27 2.23
N VAL A 35 -1.67 -1.95 2.61
CA VAL A 35 -1.39 -0.64 3.21
C VAL A 35 -1.70 0.48 2.23
N VAL A 36 -1.28 0.31 0.97
CA VAL A 36 -1.56 1.32 -0.05
C VAL A 36 -3.07 1.50 -0.24
N ALA A 37 -3.80 0.40 -0.28
CA ALA A 37 -5.26 0.48 -0.45
C ALA A 37 -5.90 1.24 0.70
N ILE A 38 -5.46 0.96 1.93
CA ILE A 38 -5.98 1.64 3.09
C ILE A 38 -5.64 3.14 3.02
N GLN A 39 -4.41 3.45 2.65
CA GLN A 39 -4.00 4.85 2.56
C GLN A 39 -4.76 5.58 1.47
N GLN A 40 -5.02 4.94 0.35
CA GLN A 40 -5.81 5.55 -0.71
C GLN A 40 -7.21 5.87 -0.23
N GLU A 41 -7.80 4.97 0.52
CA GLU A 41 -9.14 5.21 1.06
C GLU A 41 -9.12 6.34 2.07
N GLN A 42 -8.11 6.39 2.92
CA GLN A 42 -7.98 7.47 3.89
C GLN A 42 -7.81 8.82 3.20
N LEU A 43 -7.01 8.85 2.14
CA LEU A 43 -6.83 10.08 1.36
C LEU A 43 -8.13 10.51 0.73
N ARG A 44 -8.89 9.57 0.19
CA ARG A 44 -10.16 9.89 -0.43
C ARG A 44 -11.11 10.52 0.59
N LEU A 45 -11.16 9.94 1.77
CA LEU A 45 -12.01 10.46 2.84
C LEU A 45 -11.56 11.84 3.29
N LEU A 46 -10.25 12.04 3.40
CA LEU A 46 -9.72 13.35 3.78
C LEU A 46 -10.04 14.40 2.74
N LEU A 47 -9.88 14.07 1.48
CA LEU A 47 -10.19 15.00 0.40
C LEU A 47 -11.67 15.36 0.42
N ASN A 48 -12.52 14.38 0.63
CA ASN A 48 -13.95 14.65 0.74
C ASN A 48 -14.24 15.59 1.89
N LYS A 49 -13.61 15.39 3.03
CA LYS A 49 -13.83 16.27 4.18
C LYS A 49 -13.33 17.67 3.90
N LEU A 50 -12.20 17.81 3.24
CA LEU A 50 -11.69 19.11 2.91
C LEU A 50 -12.62 19.85 1.95
N GLN A 51 -13.13 19.15 0.96
CA GLN A 51 -14.07 19.76 0.01
C GLN A 51 -15.36 20.14 0.70
N SER A 52 -15.82 19.31 1.61
CA SER A 52 -17.04 19.63 2.36
C SER A 52 -16.85 20.81 3.30
N ALA A 53 -15.66 20.93 3.87
CA ALA A 53 -15.39 22.01 4.82
C ALA A 53 -15.17 23.34 4.17
N GLU A 54 -14.79 23.37 2.88
CA GLU A 54 -14.60 24.62 2.17
C GLU A 54 -15.92 25.29 1.96
N PRO A 55 -16.06 26.51 2.41
CA PRO A 55 -17.32 27.24 2.19
C PRO A 55 -17.44 27.60 0.74
N SER A 56 -17.16 27.46 0.26
CA SER A 56 -17.26 27.91 -0.69
C SER A 56 -17.27 28.31 -1.10
N ASN A 57 -16.83 27.71 -0.92
CA ASN A 57 -16.72 27.79 -0.83
C ASN A 57 -16.95 28.14 -0.53
N MET A 58 -17.16 28.18 -0.28
CA MET A 58 -17.43 28.56 0.25
C MET A 58 -17.83 29.23 0.56
N ALA A 59 -18.31 29.69 0.31
CA ALA A 59 -18.63 30.33 0.78
C ALA A 59 -19.46 30.26 1.08
N SER A 60 -19.71 29.93 1.01
CA SER A 60 -20.30 30.01 1.38
C SER A 60 -20.76 29.58 2.10
N GLN A 61 -20.97 29.33 2.45
CA GLN A 61 -21.25 29.21 3.29
C GLN A 61 -21.32 29.44 4.10
N ALA A 62 -21.08 29.99 4.08
CA ALA A 62 -21.20 30.42 4.87
C ALA A 62 -21.77 30.57 5.23
N ASP A 63 -22.16 30.84 5.01
CA ASP A 63 -22.70 31.09 5.33
C ASP A 63 -23.31 30.47 5.65
N GLU A 64 -23.32 30.07 5.51
CA GLU A 64 -23.83 29.78 6.10
C GLU A 64 -23.81 29.32 6.71
N THR A 65 -23.74 29.29 6.84
CA THR A 65 -23.67 29.13 7.70
C THR A 65 -23.45 28.67 8.24
N PRO A 66 -23.51 28.66 8.50
CA PRO A 66 -23.21 28.32 9.28
C PRO A 66 -23.14 27.74 9.82
N PRO A 67 -23.15 27.59 10.02
CA PRO A 67 -23.00 27.10 10.76
C PRO A 67 -22.97 26.37 11.25
N PRO A 68 -23.01 26.18 11.46
CA PRO A 68 -22.85 25.60 12.01
C PRO A 68 -22.56 24.74 12.18
N HIS A 69 -22.44 24.67 11.93
CA HIS A 69 -22.17 24.30 12.00
C HIS A 69 -21.46 23.96 12.16
N PHE A 70 -21.39 23.81 12.27
CA PHE A 70 -20.52 23.91 12.43
C PHE A 70 -20.26 23.87 13.09
#